data_42f4c09b1ebf02df542b2149342fbedc
#
_entry.id   42f4c09b1ebf02df542b2149342fbedc
#
_cell.length_a   1.000
_cell.length_b   1.000
_cell.length_c   1.000
_cell.angle_alpha   90.00
_cell.angle_beta   90.00
_cell.angle_gamma   90.00
#
_symmetry.space_group_name_H-M   'P 1'
#
loop_
_entity.id
_entity.type
_entity.pdbx_description
1 polymer ?
#
loop_
_entity_poly.entity_id
_entity_poly.type
_entity_poly.pdbx_seq_one_letter_code
_entity_poly.pdbx_strand_id
1 'polypeptide(L)'
;VATGDALVNEFIAVNMDYWYYWRDKVTPNSNKALAPEAYFNSLLYPFDAQTRPDGDRFSRFLPNASETEASLSGESKATGARLALYNNNNNIAGFVMYVLPGSPAAKAGVKRGDIFGKITVDGQVATIDNYSKLFAEGSNYVYNVGSYDKAFITTDQTKTVTAQALQEDPMLLDSIYS
;
A
#
# COMPACT_ATOMS: atom_id res chain seq x y z
N VAL A 1 7.81 9.93 -35.90
CA VAL A 1 8.10 8.99 -34.81
C VAL A 1 7.37 9.49 -33.58
N ALA A 2 6.57 8.62 -32.96
CA ALA A 2 5.87 8.94 -31.71
C ALA A 2 6.87 9.23 -30.59
N THR A 3 6.58 10.19 -29.72
CA THR A 3 7.41 10.57 -28.58
C THR A 3 6.55 10.74 -27.35
N GLY A 4 7.15 10.64 -26.15
CA GLY A 4 6.43 10.80 -24.89
C GLY A 4 5.31 9.77 -24.71
N ASP A 5 4.14 10.21 -24.23
CA ASP A 5 3.00 9.35 -23.91
C ASP A 5 2.51 8.53 -25.12
N ALA A 6 2.57 9.09 -26.32
CA ALA A 6 2.16 8.37 -27.53
C ALA A 6 3.07 7.15 -27.83
N LEU A 7 4.37 7.24 -27.53
CA LEU A 7 5.29 6.11 -27.67
C LEU A 7 4.99 5.02 -26.60
N VAL A 8 4.75 5.43 -25.37
CA VAL A 8 4.35 4.52 -24.28
C VAL A 8 3.03 3.82 -24.63
N ASN A 9 2.06 4.56 -25.11
CA ASN A 9 0.75 4.03 -25.49
C ASN A 9 0.81 3.08 -26.70
N GLU A 10 1.74 3.29 -27.61
CA GLU A 10 2.00 2.33 -28.68
C GLU A 10 2.56 1.00 -28.13
N PHE A 11 3.52 1.08 -27.21
CA PHE A 11 4.05 -0.09 -26.52
C PHE A 11 2.93 -0.83 -25.77
N ILE A 12 2.10 -0.10 -25.01
CA ILE A 12 0.96 -0.69 -24.28
C ILE A 12 0.02 -1.39 -25.26
N ALA A 13 -0.35 -0.75 -26.37
CA ALA A 13 -1.27 -1.33 -27.35
C ALA A 13 -0.78 -2.67 -27.92
N VAL A 14 0.49 -2.69 -28.35
CA VAL A 14 1.09 -3.89 -28.95
C VAL A 14 1.14 -5.04 -27.93
N ASN A 15 1.53 -4.75 -26.69
CA ASN A 15 1.61 -5.78 -25.67
C ASN A 15 0.23 -6.25 -25.17
N MET A 16 -0.73 -5.37 -25.07
CA MET A 16 -2.11 -5.75 -24.73
C MET A 16 -2.74 -6.60 -25.83
N ASP A 17 -2.55 -6.28 -27.09
CA ASP A 17 -3.02 -7.09 -28.19
C ASP A 17 -2.41 -8.49 -28.20
N TYR A 18 -1.15 -8.62 -27.79
CA TYR A 18 -0.44 -9.91 -27.79
C TYR A 18 -0.68 -10.75 -26.53
N TRP A 19 -0.63 -10.14 -25.34
CA TRP A 19 -0.58 -10.84 -24.08
C TRP A 19 -1.87 -10.81 -23.27
N TYR A 20 -2.76 -9.82 -23.51
CA TYR A 20 -3.94 -9.66 -22.69
C TYR A 20 -4.96 -10.79 -22.91
N TYR A 21 -5.34 -11.45 -21.83
CA TYR A 21 -6.23 -12.62 -21.90
C TYR A 21 -7.59 -12.30 -22.53
N TRP A 22 -8.16 -11.13 -22.24
CA TRP A 22 -9.47 -10.67 -22.74
C TRP A 22 -9.38 -9.78 -23.98
N ARG A 23 -8.28 -9.78 -24.72
CA ARG A 23 -8.09 -8.93 -25.91
C ARG A 23 -9.24 -9.01 -26.90
N ASP A 24 -9.84 -10.19 -27.09
CA ASP A 24 -10.96 -10.41 -28.02
C ASP A 24 -12.27 -9.74 -27.55
N LYS A 25 -12.34 -9.30 -26.30
CA LYS A 25 -13.50 -8.65 -25.68
C LYS A 25 -13.34 -7.14 -25.56
N VAL A 26 -12.21 -6.60 -25.97
CA VAL A 26 -11.88 -5.17 -25.85
C VAL A 26 -11.89 -4.50 -27.20
N THR A 27 -12.55 -3.34 -27.29
CA THR A 27 -12.43 -2.50 -28.48
C THR A 27 -11.11 -1.73 -28.42
N PRO A 28 -10.24 -1.86 -29.44
CA PRO A 28 -9.00 -1.11 -29.49
C PRO A 28 -9.24 0.40 -29.40
N ASN A 29 -8.53 1.08 -28.50
CA ASN A 29 -8.56 2.53 -28.39
C ASN A 29 -7.51 3.14 -29.32
N SER A 30 -7.95 3.95 -30.30
CA SER A 30 -7.06 4.63 -31.23
C SER A 30 -6.44 5.93 -30.69
N ASN A 31 -6.94 6.44 -29.57
CA ASN A 31 -6.46 7.70 -29.00
C ASN A 31 -5.16 7.52 -28.20
N LYS A 32 -4.03 7.55 -28.91
CA LYS A 32 -2.70 7.46 -28.33
C LYS A 32 -2.22 8.72 -27.58
N ALA A 33 -3.02 9.79 -27.56
CA ALA A 33 -2.69 11.03 -26.86
C ALA A 33 -3.13 11.05 -25.37
N LEU A 34 -3.79 10.01 -24.91
CA LEU A 34 -4.15 9.86 -23.50
C LEU A 34 -2.90 9.69 -22.63
N ALA A 35 -3.00 10.06 -21.35
CA ALA A 35 -2.00 9.66 -20.38
C ALA A 35 -1.88 8.13 -20.31
N PRO A 36 -0.69 7.53 -20.12
CA PRO A 36 -0.47 6.09 -20.24
C PRO A 36 -1.38 5.24 -19.35
N GLU A 37 -1.64 5.65 -18.12
CA GLU A 37 -2.57 4.95 -17.22
C GLU A 37 -4.01 4.96 -17.77
N ALA A 38 -4.49 6.12 -18.23
CA ALA A 38 -5.82 6.24 -18.80
C ALA A 38 -5.95 5.42 -20.09
N TYR A 39 -4.90 5.38 -20.91
CA TYR A 39 -4.84 4.56 -22.10
C TYR A 39 -4.89 3.07 -21.77
N PHE A 40 -4.04 2.61 -20.84
CA PHE A 40 -4.04 1.22 -20.36
C PHE A 40 -5.40 0.80 -19.83
N ASN A 41 -6.02 1.61 -18.96
CA ASN A 41 -7.33 1.32 -18.39
C ASN A 41 -8.44 1.24 -19.45
N SER A 42 -8.31 1.99 -20.55
CA SER A 42 -9.26 1.94 -21.66
C SER A 42 -9.22 0.63 -22.46
N LEU A 43 -8.15 -0.15 -22.32
CA LEU A 43 -7.95 -1.46 -22.96
C LEU A 43 -8.29 -2.63 -22.04
N LEU A 44 -8.82 -2.40 -20.85
CA LEU A 44 -9.24 -3.45 -19.95
C LEU A 44 -10.67 -3.90 -20.21
N TYR A 45 -10.94 -5.17 -19.94
CA TYR A 45 -12.27 -5.75 -19.79
C TYR A 45 -12.55 -5.97 -18.30
N PRO A 46 -12.91 -4.92 -17.54
CA PRO A 46 -12.95 -4.98 -16.10
C PRO A 46 -14.10 -5.86 -15.61
N PHE A 47 -13.87 -6.53 -14.50
CA PHE A 47 -14.87 -7.33 -13.82
C PHE A 47 -16.11 -6.50 -13.45
N ASP A 48 -17.27 -7.09 -13.66
CA ASP A 48 -18.55 -6.62 -13.15
C ASP A 48 -19.40 -7.86 -12.80
N ALA A 49 -19.87 -7.94 -11.57
CA ALA A 49 -20.53 -9.15 -11.06
C ALA A 49 -21.82 -9.53 -11.83
N GLN A 50 -22.47 -8.55 -12.47
CA GLN A 50 -23.73 -8.75 -13.20
C GLN A 50 -23.52 -8.89 -14.71
N THR A 51 -22.65 -8.04 -15.29
CA THR A 51 -22.51 -7.94 -16.74
C THR A 51 -21.25 -8.59 -17.28
N ARG A 52 -20.20 -8.73 -16.46
CA ARG A 52 -18.88 -9.27 -16.84
C ARG A 52 -18.29 -10.10 -15.70
N PRO A 53 -18.94 -11.20 -15.27
CA PRO A 53 -18.50 -12.03 -14.15
C PRO A 53 -17.15 -12.72 -14.42
N ASP A 54 -16.78 -12.85 -15.68
CA ASP A 54 -15.50 -13.38 -16.16
C ASP A 54 -14.45 -12.28 -16.45
N GLY A 55 -14.74 -11.02 -16.12
CA GLY A 55 -13.87 -9.88 -16.39
C GLY A 55 -12.61 -9.85 -15.54
N ASP A 56 -11.72 -8.97 -15.96
CA ASP A 56 -10.41 -8.76 -15.34
C ASP A 56 -10.50 -8.12 -13.95
N ARG A 57 -9.88 -8.77 -12.97
CA ARG A 57 -9.78 -8.32 -11.57
C ARG A 57 -8.36 -8.02 -11.14
N PHE A 58 -7.37 -8.27 -12.00
CA PHE A 58 -5.98 -8.39 -11.61
C PHE A 58 -5.09 -7.36 -12.29
N SER A 59 -5.41 -6.97 -13.54
CA SER A 59 -4.58 -6.04 -14.30
C SER A 59 -4.62 -4.65 -13.68
N ARG A 60 -3.44 -4.07 -13.51
CA ARG A 60 -3.26 -2.73 -12.95
C ARG A 60 -2.05 -2.06 -13.58
N PHE A 61 -2.12 -0.75 -13.70
CA PHE A 61 -0.99 0.06 -14.13
C PHE A 61 -0.08 0.35 -12.94
N LEU A 62 1.23 0.16 -13.11
CA LEU A 62 2.25 0.47 -12.11
C LEU A 62 3.17 1.54 -12.68
N PRO A 63 3.08 2.79 -12.20
CA PRO A 63 3.75 3.93 -12.83
C PRO A 63 5.27 3.94 -12.63
N ASN A 64 5.77 3.20 -11.62
CA ASN A 64 7.18 3.19 -11.26
C ASN A 64 7.74 1.76 -11.26
N ALA A 65 8.54 1.45 -12.27
CA ALA A 65 9.18 0.14 -12.41
C ALA A 65 10.15 -0.16 -11.25
N SER A 66 10.92 0.82 -10.79
CA SER A 66 11.90 0.62 -9.71
C SER A 66 11.22 0.31 -8.37
N GLU A 67 10.11 0.96 -8.06
CA GLU A 67 9.31 0.64 -6.86
C GLU A 67 8.68 -0.74 -6.97
N THR A 68 8.28 -1.13 -8.17
CA THR A 68 7.73 -2.46 -8.43
C THR A 68 8.78 -3.55 -8.25
N GLU A 69 9.98 -3.34 -8.79
CA GLU A 69 11.11 -4.25 -8.62
C GLU A 69 11.53 -4.37 -7.16
N ALA A 70 11.61 -3.25 -6.43
CA ALA A 70 11.89 -3.23 -5.00
C ALA A 70 10.83 -4.01 -4.22
N SER A 71 9.55 -3.80 -4.52
CA SER A 71 8.45 -4.55 -3.91
C SER A 71 8.51 -6.05 -4.19
N LEU A 72 8.86 -6.45 -5.42
CA LEU A 72 9.02 -7.86 -5.79
C LEU A 72 10.24 -8.52 -5.14
N SER A 73 11.29 -7.74 -4.84
CA SER A 73 12.46 -8.22 -4.10
C SER A 73 12.25 -8.25 -2.57
N GLY A 74 11.04 -7.90 -2.10
CA GLY A 74 10.71 -7.85 -0.68
C GLY A 74 11.12 -6.55 0.01
N GLU A 75 11.58 -5.56 -0.73
CA GLU A 75 11.82 -4.21 -0.20
C GLU A 75 10.53 -3.39 -0.23
N SER A 76 10.15 -2.86 0.91
CA SER A 76 9.03 -1.91 1.01
C SER A 76 9.41 -0.74 1.90
N LYS A 77 8.87 0.44 1.59
CA LYS A 77 8.98 1.58 2.49
C LYS A 77 8.03 1.37 3.66
N ALA A 78 8.58 1.04 4.81
CA ALA A 78 7.79 0.67 5.98
C ALA A 78 8.41 1.18 7.29
N THR A 79 7.58 1.25 8.33
CA THR A 79 8.05 1.52 9.70
C THR A 79 8.60 0.27 10.38
N GLY A 80 8.21 -0.90 9.92
CA GLY A 80 8.52 -2.18 10.55
C GLY A 80 7.62 -2.52 11.75
N ALA A 81 6.55 -1.75 11.99
CA ALA A 81 5.52 -2.09 12.96
C ALA A 81 4.28 -2.64 12.25
N ARG A 82 3.78 -3.78 12.68
CA ARG A 82 2.48 -4.31 12.26
C ARG A 82 1.42 -3.88 13.26
N LEU A 83 0.35 -3.29 12.75
CA LEU A 83 -0.69 -2.67 13.55
C LEU A 83 -2.02 -3.41 13.38
N ALA A 84 -2.76 -3.54 14.48
CA ALA A 84 -4.20 -3.78 14.42
C ALA A 84 -4.93 -2.45 14.63
N LEU A 85 -5.82 -2.11 13.71
CA LEU A 85 -6.45 -0.80 13.65
C LEU A 85 -7.93 -0.88 14.02
N TYR A 86 -8.43 0.14 14.70
CA TYR A 86 -9.83 0.29 15.10
C TYR A 86 -10.33 1.69 14.82
N ASN A 87 -11.63 1.81 14.59
CA ASN A 87 -12.30 3.09 14.57
C ASN A 87 -12.54 3.58 16.01
N ASN A 88 -12.04 4.75 16.34
CA ASN A 88 -12.27 5.44 17.61
C ASN A 88 -12.79 6.86 17.34
N ASN A 89 -14.11 7.03 17.30
CA ASN A 89 -14.77 8.30 17.01
C ASN A 89 -14.17 8.98 15.75
N ASN A 90 -14.21 8.27 14.65
CA ASN A 90 -13.64 8.64 13.35
C ASN A 90 -12.09 8.68 13.27
N ASN A 91 -11.37 8.64 14.37
CA ASN A 91 -9.90 8.53 14.35
C ASN A 91 -9.47 7.06 14.25
N ILE A 92 -8.30 6.83 13.67
CA ILE A 92 -7.67 5.53 13.71
C ILE A 92 -6.89 5.36 15.01
N ALA A 93 -7.38 4.44 15.83
CA ALA A 93 -6.71 3.92 17.02
C ALA A 93 -6.24 2.49 16.76
N GLY A 94 -5.47 1.91 17.68
CA GLY A 94 -5.03 0.54 17.54
C GLY A 94 -3.98 0.11 18.53
N PHE A 95 -3.40 -1.06 18.26
CA PHE A 95 -2.24 -1.54 18.99
C PHE A 95 -1.20 -2.17 18.07
N VAL A 96 0.03 -2.25 18.57
CA VAL A 96 1.16 -2.83 17.86
C VAL A 96 1.16 -4.35 18.09
N MET A 97 0.97 -5.11 17.01
CA MET A 97 0.97 -6.58 17.05
C MET A 97 2.39 -7.14 17.17
N TYR A 98 3.30 -6.62 16.37
CA TYR A 98 4.74 -6.90 16.47
C TYR A 98 5.55 -5.78 15.83
N VAL A 99 6.85 -5.78 16.13
CA VAL A 99 7.82 -4.85 15.56
C VAL A 99 9.02 -5.65 15.06
N LEU A 100 9.42 -5.39 13.83
CA LEU A 100 10.61 -6.04 13.25
C LEU A 100 11.88 -5.57 13.97
N PRO A 101 12.75 -6.48 14.38
CA PRO A 101 14.04 -6.12 14.99
C PRO A 101 14.86 -5.20 14.06
N GLY A 102 15.49 -4.18 14.64
CA GLY A 102 16.33 -3.24 13.88
C GLY A 102 15.59 -2.24 12.98
N SER A 103 14.26 -2.35 12.88
CA SER A 103 13.44 -1.45 12.07
C SER A 103 13.39 -0.01 12.63
N PRO A 104 12.93 0.98 11.84
CA PRO A 104 12.69 2.34 12.32
C PRO A 104 11.79 2.39 13.55
N ALA A 105 10.71 1.59 13.58
CA ALA A 105 9.81 1.52 14.73
C ALA A 105 10.51 0.98 15.98
N ALA A 106 11.34 -0.07 15.85
CA ALA A 106 12.12 -0.59 16.96
C ALA A 106 13.10 0.46 17.51
N LYS A 107 13.80 1.18 16.63
CA LYS A 107 14.73 2.26 17.00
C LYS A 107 14.03 3.43 17.68
N ALA A 108 12.79 3.72 17.30
CA ALA A 108 11.95 4.74 17.93
C ALA A 108 11.30 4.27 19.23
N GLY A 109 11.59 3.05 19.68
CA GLY A 109 11.07 2.50 20.94
C GLY A 109 9.61 2.05 20.86
N VAL A 110 9.06 1.86 19.66
CA VAL A 110 7.75 1.22 19.47
C VAL A 110 7.88 -0.26 19.84
N LYS A 111 6.93 -0.79 20.62
CA LYS A 111 6.98 -2.15 21.15
C LYS A 111 5.66 -2.88 20.87
N ARG A 112 5.75 -4.21 20.81
CA ARG A 112 4.56 -5.06 20.84
C ARG A 112 3.72 -4.75 22.06
N GLY A 113 2.42 -4.57 21.86
CA GLY A 113 1.47 -4.23 22.91
C GLY A 113 1.32 -2.73 23.17
N ASP A 114 2.11 -1.85 22.55
CA ASP A 114 1.83 -0.41 22.59
C ASP A 114 0.42 -0.15 22.03
N ILE A 115 -0.37 0.61 22.77
CA ILE A 115 -1.72 1.02 22.40
C ILE A 115 -1.68 2.50 22.02
N PHE A 116 -2.33 2.88 20.95
CA PHE A 116 -2.42 4.27 20.52
C PHE A 116 -3.88 4.67 20.25
N GLY A 117 -4.26 5.82 20.77
CA GLY A 117 -5.60 6.41 20.58
C GLY A 117 -5.74 7.20 19.30
N LYS A 118 -4.60 7.61 18.72
CA LYS A 118 -4.52 8.39 17.50
C LYS A 118 -3.18 8.14 16.82
N ILE A 119 -3.19 8.17 15.49
CA ILE A 119 -1.98 8.19 14.68
C ILE A 119 -2.04 9.36 13.70
N THR A 120 -0.91 10.03 13.53
CA THR A 120 -0.74 11.10 12.55
C THR A 120 0.29 10.65 11.52
N VAL A 121 0.01 10.86 10.24
CA VAL A 121 0.90 10.50 9.13
C VAL A 121 1.14 11.76 8.31
N ASP A 122 2.41 12.13 8.14
CA ASP A 122 2.85 13.34 7.44
C ASP A 122 2.07 14.60 7.87
N GLY A 123 1.85 14.75 9.19
CA GLY A 123 1.13 15.86 9.80
C GLY A 123 -0.39 15.78 9.75
N GLN A 124 -0.97 14.77 9.09
CA GLN A 124 -2.42 14.57 9.01
C GLN A 124 -2.88 13.48 9.95
N VAL A 125 -3.96 13.73 10.68
CA VAL A 125 -4.58 12.70 11.54
C VAL A 125 -5.22 11.64 10.67
N ALA A 126 -4.89 10.38 10.94
CA ALA A 126 -5.51 9.26 10.27
C ALA A 126 -6.94 9.04 10.78
N THR A 127 -7.88 9.08 9.87
CA THR A 127 -9.32 8.87 10.08
C THR A 127 -9.82 7.70 9.25
N ILE A 128 -11.04 7.27 9.49
CA ILE A 128 -11.70 6.22 8.69
C ILE A 128 -11.70 6.56 7.19
N ASP A 129 -11.82 7.85 6.85
CA ASP A 129 -11.96 8.29 5.46
C ASP A 129 -10.63 8.38 4.71
N ASN A 130 -9.50 8.59 5.42
CA ASN A 130 -8.22 8.88 4.78
C ASN A 130 -7.10 7.90 5.09
N TYR A 131 -7.26 7.01 6.08
CA TYR A 131 -6.16 6.16 6.58
C TYR A 131 -5.55 5.28 5.49
N SER A 132 -6.36 4.72 4.60
CA SER A 132 -5.89 3.82 3.55
C SER A 132 -4.84 4.50 2.66
N LYS A 133 -5.14 5.73 2.21
CA LYS A 133 -4.21 6.53 1.43
C LYS A 133 -2.99 6.96 2.24
N LEU A 134 -3.21 7.47 3.46
CA LEU A 134 -2.12 7.93 4.32
C LEU A 134 -1.12 6.81 4.65
N PHE A 135 -1.61 5.59 4.89
CA PHE A 135 -0.72 4.46 5.20
C PHE A 135 -0.02 3.90 3.95
N ALA A 136 -0.61 4.03 2.77
CA ALA A 136 0.01 3.60 1.51
C ALA A 136 1.14 4.55 1.06
N GLU A 137 0.97 5.85 1.26
CA GLU A 137 1.87 6.90 0.73
C GLU A 137 2.75 7.53 1.82
N GLY A 138 2.38 7.37 3.10
CA GLY A 138 2.97 8.07 4.23
C GLY A 138 4.42 7.71 4.52
N SER A 139 5.11 8.70 5.07
CA SER A 139 6.54 8.59 5.41
C SER A 139 6.82 8.79 6.90
N ASN A 140 6.15 9.74 7.53
CA ASN A 140 6.40 10.11 8.92
C ASN A 140 5.16 9.81 9.76
N TYR A 141 5.31 8.89 10.70
CA TYR A 141 4.25 8.40 11.56
C TYR A 141 4.47 8.90 12.98
N VAL A 142 3.43 9.47 13.59
CA VAL A 142 3.43 9.86 15.00
C VAL A 142 2.35 9.05 15.70
N TYR A 143 2.77 8.12 16.55
CA TYR A 143 1.89 7.32 17.39
C TYR A 143 1.66 8.04 18.72
N ASN A 144 0.42 8.35 19.03
CA ASN A 144 0.03 8.84 20.35
C ASN A 144 -0.24 7.62 21.24
N VAL A 145 0.80 7.15 21.91
CA VAL A 145 0.80 5.93 22.72
C VAL A 145 0.32 6.23 24.12
N GLY A 146 -0.39 5.28 24.70
CA GLY A 146 -0.90 5.41 26.06
C GLY A 146 -1.38 4.08 26.61
N SER A 147 -2.21 4.15 27.62
CA SER A 147 -2.82 3.00 28.28
C SER A 147 -4.33 2.95 28.03
N TYR A 148 -4.87 1.74 28.04
CA TYR A 148 -6.30 1.48 27.95
C TYR A 148 -6.89 1.27 29.34
N ASP A 149 -7.83 2.11 29.73
CA ASP A 149 -8.62 1.92 30.96
C ASP A 149 -10.11 1.83 30.61
N LYS A 150 -10.62 0.61 30.67
CA LYS A 150 -12.03 0.19 30.55
C LYS A 150 -12.83 0.69 29.36
N ALA A 151 -12.59 1.87 28.83
CA ALA A 151 -13.29 2.43 27.66
C ALA A 151 -12.50 3.54 26.97
N PHE A 152 -11.42 4.02 27.55
CA PHE A 152 -10.69 5.17 27.04
C PHE A 152 -9.21 4.86 26.90
N ILE A 153 -8.63 5.35 25.79
CA ILE A 153 -7.18 5.38 25.60
C ILE A 153 -6.69 6.72 26.06
N THR A 154 -5.98 6.75 27.17
CA THR A 154 -5.26 7.95 27.63
C THR A 154 -3.90 7.97 26.95
N THR A 155 -3.60 9.04 26.21
CA THR A 155 -2.31 9.20 25.53
C THR A 155 -1.37 10.04 26.39
N ASP A 156 -0.22 9.48 26.74
CA ASP A 156 0.79 10.11 27.60
C ASP A 156 2.15 10.26 26.91
N GLN A 157 2.35 9.59 25.79
CA GLN A 157 3.59 9.61 25.03
C GLN A 157 3.36 9.72 23.53
N THR A 158 4.34 10.28 22.83
CA THR A 158 4.39 10.24 21.37
C THR A 158 5.66 9.52 20.92
N LYS A 159 5.51 8.63 19.91
CA LYS A 159 6.64 7.97 19.25
C LYS A 159 6.61 8.33 17.77
N THR A 160 7.68 8.96 17.30
CA THR A 160 7.80 9.36 15.90
C THR A 160 8.66 8.36 15.13
N VAL A 161 8.17 7.90 13.99
CA VAL A 161 8.81 6.90 13.15
C VAL A 161 8.81 7.38 11.72
N THR A 162 9.97 7.46 11.09
CA THR A 162 10.10 7.70 9.66
C THR A 162 10.25 6.37 8.94
N ALA A 163 9.36 6.06 8.01
CA ALA A 163 9.41 4.87 7.19
C ALA A 163 10.68 4.87 6.33
N GLN A 164 11.33 3.72 6.22
CA GLN A 164 12.53 3.51 5.41
C GLN A 164 12.35 2.27 4.53
N ALA A 165 13.18 2.12 3.51
CA ALA A 165 13.26 0.86 2.79
C ALA A 165 13.65 -0.25 3.77
N LEU A 166 12.80 -1.25 3.88
CA LEU A 166 13.00 -2.44 4.71
C LEU A 166 12.85 -3.66 3.83
N GLN A 167 13.78 -4.56 3.94
CA GLN A 167 13.62 -5.92 3.43
C GLN A 167 13.03 -6.76 4.57
N GLU A 168 11.81 -7.24 4.38
CA GLU A 168 11.21 -8.16 5.34
C GLU A 168 11.71 -9.58 5.03
N ASP A 169 12.40 -10.18 6.00
CA ASP A 169 12.68 -11.60 5.95
C ASP A 169 11.44 -12.35 6.50
N PRO A 170 10.75 -13.13 5.68
CA PRO A 170 9.56 -13.85 6.11
C PRO A 170 9.89 -14.96 7.11
N MET A 171 11.15 -15.37 7.23
CA MET A 171 11.61 -16.41 8.15
C MET A 171 12.54 -15.80 9.21
N LEU A 172 11.97 -15.37 10.34
CA LEU A 172 12.73 -14.82 11.45
C LEU A 172 13.43 -15.89 12.30
N LEU A 173 12.88 -17.09 12.34
CA LEU A 173 13.40 -18.24 13.09
C LEU A 173 12.86 -19.53 12.47
N ASP A 174 13.75 -20.48 12.21
CA ASP A 174 13.42 -21.86 11.96
C ASP A 174 14.11 -22.76 13.00
N SER A 175 13.45 -23.83 13.42
CA SER A 175 14.03 -24.84 14.27
C SER A 175 13.44 -26.21 13.98
N ILE A 176 14.30 -27.24 14.02
CA ILE A 176 13.89 -28.64 13.91
C ILE A 176 13.78 -29.17 15.33
N TYR A 177 12.59 -29.61 15.70
CA TYR A 177 12.36 -30.31 16.95
C TYR A 177 12.63 -31.80 16.70
N SER A 178 13.61 -32.36 17.41
CA SER A 178 13.96 -33.76 17.42
C SER A 178 13.38 -34.47 18.65
#